data_d5b7284cc2800e9102bdd5a6c4b4777b
#
_entry.id   d5b7284cc2800e9102bdd5a6c4b4777b
#
_cell.length_a   1.000
_cell.length_b   1.000
_cell.length_c   1.000
_cell.angle_alpha   90.00
_cell.angle_beta   90.00
_cell.angle_gamma   90.00
#
_symmetry.space_group_name_H-M   'P 1'
#
loop_
_entity.id
_entity.type
_entity.pdbx_description
1 polymer ?
#
loop_
_entity_poly.entity_id
_entity_poly.type
_entity_poly.pdbx_seq_one_letter_code
_entity_poly.pdbx_strand_id
1 'polypeptide(L)'
;LAATTKTKHNRILSALYQSRHKEERKIAEFNAGVAVYDLAEWKRQKLTKEVEAWIRASFDGNSSLSDHPTQTPLTLAVASNYYPIDVTWNCPIHGGRSGTAMHADPVCLSRPKIRHFTGTRKPWYPLGRLRFLWLPHVRPLRHCLVEISNLTGGGTIL
;
A
#
# COMPACT_ATOMS: atom_id res chain seq x y z
N LEU A 1 -7.07 13.43 -3.88
CA LEU A 1 -6.73 12.05 -3.52
C LEU A 1 -7.75 11.48 -2.54
N ALA A 2 -8.16 10.24 -2.73
CA ALA A 2 -8.93 9.49 -1.74
C ALA A 2 -8.23 8.14 -1.50
N ALA A 3 -8.05 7.76 -0.24
CA ALA A 3 -7.35 6.54 0.16
C ALA A 3 -7.76 6.08 1.58
N THR A 4 -7.47 4.83 1.92
CA THR A 4 -7.72 4.34 3.29
C THR A 4 -6.67 4.87 4.25
N THR A 5 -7.11 5.46 5.35
CA THR A 5 -6.25 6.08 6.35
C THR A 5 -5.73 5.06 7.35
N LYS A 6 -4.46 5.18 7.73
CA LYS A 6 -3.96 4.60 8.97
C LYS A 6 -4.38 5.51 10.13
N THR A 7 -5.05 4.96 11.12
CA THR A 7 -5.74 5.72 12.18
C THR A 7 -4.84 6.53 13.11
N LYS A 8 -3.53 6.43 13.01
CA LYS A 8 -2.59 7.14 13.88
C LYS A 8 -1.82 8.21 13.11
N HIS A 9 -1.83 9.42 13.69
CA HIS A 9 -0.94 10.48 13.34
C HIS A 9 0.53 10.07 13.54
N ASN A 10 1.35 10.27 12.50
CA ASN A 10 2.77 9.96 12.53
C ASN A 10 3.58 11.20 12.93
N ARG A 11 4.12 11.18 14.16
CA ARG A 11 4.90 12.30 14.70
C ARG A 11 6.19 12.57 13.92
N ILE A 12 6.83 11.53 13.42
CA ILE A 12 8.08 11.64 12.65
C ILE A 12 7.79 12.36 11.33
N LEU A 13 6.74 11.95 10.61
CA LEU A 13 6.35 12.60 9.35
C LEU A 13 5.90 14.04 9.58
N SER A 14 5.23 14.33 10.68
CA SER A 14 4.84 15.70 11.03
C SER A 14 6.06 16.59 11.29
N ALA A 15 7.06 16.08 12.02
CA ALA A 15 8.29 16.81 12.25
C ALA A 15 9.09 17.04 10.95
N LEU A 16 9.16 16.04 10.09
CA LEU A 16 9.79 16.16 8.75
C LEU A 16 9.07 17.21 7.89
N TYR A 17 7.75 17.18 7.85
CA TYR A 17 6.97 18.17 7.13
C TYR A 17 7.25 19.59 7.65
N GLN A 18 7.18 19.78 8.97
CA GLN A 18 7.44 21.05 9.63
C GLN A 18 8.86 21.57 9.37
N SER A 19 9.86 20.69 9.37
CA SER A 19 11.25 21.08 9.10
C SER A 19 11.45 21.71 7.72
N ARG A 20 10.70 21.21 6.73
CA ARG A 20 10.77 21.67 5.35
C ARG A 20 9.89 22.88 5.06
N HIS A 21 8.62 22.82 5.48
CA HIS A 21 7.61 23.83 5.13
C HIS A 21 7.48 24.94 6.17
N LYS A 22 8.12 24.80 7.34
CA LYS A 22 8.00 25.74 8.48
C LYS A 22 6.56 25.89 9.00
N GLU A 23 5.71 24.94 8.64
CA GLU A 23 4.30 24.87 9.01
C GLU A 23 4.07 23.64 9.88
N GLU A 24 3.38 23.80 11.02
CA GLU A 24 2.97 22.67 11.84
C GLU A 24 1.76 21.98 11.21
N ARG A 25 1.90 20.71 10.87
CA ARG A 25 0.81 19.89 10.33
C ARG A 25 0.85 18.49 10.90
N LYS A 26 -0.30 18.01 11.31
CA LYS A 26 -0.46 16.61 11.75
C LYS A 26 -0.58 15.71 10.53
N ILE A 27 0.45 14.93 10.25
CA ILE A 27 0.49 14.02 9.11
C ILE A 27 -0.07 12.66 9.51
N ALA A 28 -1.15 12.26 8.87
CA ALA A 28 -1.69 10.90 8.94
C ALA A 28 -1.24 10.12 7.70
N GLU A 29 -0.73 8.92 7.92
CA GLU A 29 -0.41 8.02 6.82
C GLU A 29 -1.67 7.44 6.20
N PHE A 30 -1.62 7.21 4.90
CA PHE A 30 -2.62 6.42 4.19
C PHE A 30 -1.95 5.22 3.51
N ASN A 31 -2.75 4.25 3.09
CA ASN A 31 -2.27 3.11 2.33
C ASN A 31 -2.50 3.39 0.83
N ALA A 32 -1.41 3.55 0.08
CA ALA A 32 -1.45 3.84 -1.36
C ALA A 32 -1.80 2.62 -2.23
N GLY A 33 -2.01 1.44 -1.64
CA GLY A 33 -2.36 0.22 -2.39
C GLY A 33 -3.70 0.31 -3.11
N VAL A 34 -4.64 1.11 -2.57
CA VAL A 34 -5.88 1.49 -3.24
C VAL A 34 -6.09 2.98 -3.04
N ALA A 35 -6.01 3.74 -4.11
CA ALA A 35 -6.19 5.18 -4.08
C ALA A 35 -6.86 5.69 -5.36
N VAL A 36 -7.66 6.74 -5.22
CA VAL A 36 -8.27 7.46 -6.35
C VAL A 36 -7.63 8.84 -6.44
N TYR A 37 -7.16 9.21 -7.61
CA TYR A 37 -6.46 10.46 -7.86
C TYR A 37 -7.31 11.40 -8.73
N ASP A 38 -7.55 12.60 -8.25
CA ASP A 38 -8.00 13.73 -9.08
C ASP A 38 -6.77 14.30 -9.81
N LEU A 39 -6.65 13.99 -11.09
CA LEU A 39 -5.49 14.38 -11.89
C LEU A 39 -5.46 15.87 -12.20
N ALA A 40 -6.62 16.53 -12.24
CA ALA A 40 -6.69 17.97 -12.45
C ALA A 40 -6.15 18.70 -11.21
N GLU A 41 -6.61 18.30 -10.04
CA GLU A 41 -6.15 18.84 -8.76
C GLU A 41 -4.68 18.50 -8.49
N TRP A 42 -4.24 17.30 -8.84
CA TRP A 42 -2.83 16.88 -8.77
C TRP A 42 -1.92 17.83 -9.57
N LYS A 43 -2.31 18.15 -10.81
CA LYS A 43 -1.57 19.09 -11.67
C LYS A 43 -1.62 20.51 -11.10
N ARG A 44 -2.78 20.97 -10.66
CA ARG A 44 -2.97 22.32 -10.09
C ARG A 44 -2.07 22.55 -8.89
N GLN A 45 -1.98 21.58 -7.99
CA GLN A 45 -1.13 21.62 -6.79
C GLN A 45 0.34 21.30 -7.07
N LYS A 46 0.70 20.91 -8.29
CA LYS A 46 2.07 20.50 -8.68
C LYS A 46 2.63 19.36 -7.82
N LEU A 47 1.78 18.42 -7.39
CA LEU A 47 2.13 17.37 -6.44
C LEU A 47 3.26 16.47 -6.92
N THR A 48 3.43 16.26 -8.24
CA THR A 48 4.60 15.54 -8.78
C THR A 48 5.92 16.17 -8.33
N LYS A 49 6.03 17.50 -8.44
CA LYS A 49 7.25 18.22 -8.02
C LYS A 49 7.50 18.08 -6.52
N GLU A 50 6.44 18.11 -5.72
CA GLU A 50 6.53 17.96 -4.28
C GLU A 50 6.96 16.55 -3.88
N VAL A 51 6.39 15.50 -4.51
CA VAL A 51 6.81 14.11 -4.30
C VAL A 51 8.28 13.92 -4.67
N GLU A 52 8.71 14.42 -5.85
CA GLU A 52 10.11 14.34 -6.28
C GLU A 52 11.06 15.07 -5.33
N ALA A 53 10.63 16.20 -4.77
CA ALA A 53 11.44 16.94 -3.80
C ALA A 53 11.62 16.15 -2.50
N TRP A 54 10.59 15.44 -2.04
CA TRP A 54 10.71 14.53 -0.89
C TRP A 54 11.57 13.30 -1.19
N ILE A 55 11.47 12.76 -2.41
CA ILE A 55 12.36 11.66 -2.87
C ILE A 55 13.82 12.13 -2.85
N ARG A 56 14.12 13.28 -3.45
CA ARG A 56 15.50 13.83 -3.43
C ARG A 56 16.01 14.02 -2.00
N ALA A 57 15.21 14.62 -1.12
CA ALA A 57 15.57 14.80 0.28
C ALA A 57 15.85 13.48 1.03
N SER A 58 15.27 12.36 0.56
CA SER A 58 15.56 11.04 1.15
C SER A 58 16.90 10.47 0.74
N PHE A 59 17.44 10.87 -0.41
CA PHE A 59 18.77 10.45 -0.89
C PHE A 59 19.89 11.34 -0.36
N ASP A 60 19.61 12.63 -0.16
CA ASP A 60 20.60 13.61 0.32
C ASP A 60 20.87 13.49 1.83
N GLY A 61 19.96 12.88 2.58
CA GLY A 61 20.10 12.61 4.00
C GLY A 61 20.68 11.22 4.26
N ASN A 62 21.63 11.13 5.21
CA ASN A 62 22.23 9.86 5.66
C ASN A 62 21.23 8.88 6.32
N SER A 63 19.94 9.16 6.26
CA SER A 63 18.88 8.33 6.83
C SER A 63 17.76 8.12 5.82
N SER A 64 17.43 6.87 5.55
CA SER A 64 16.20 6.52 4.85
C SER A 64 15.00 7.17 5.57
N LEU A 65 14.20 7.96 4.84
CA LEU A 65 13.01 8.62 5.41
C LEU A 65 12.01 7.63 6.00
N SER A 66 12.01 6.39 5.57
CA SER A 66 11.20 5.31 6.14
C SER A 66 11.45 3.97 5.44
N ASP A 67 10.95 2.89 6.06
CA ASP A 67 10.88 1.55 5.45
C ASP A 67 9.94 1.46 4.23
N HIS A 68 9.27 2.57 3.89
CA HIS A 68 8.29 2.66 2.79
C HIS A 68 8.69 3.75 1.77
N PRO A 69 9.70 3.50 0.91
CA PRO A 69 10.32 4.53 0.07
C PRO A 69 9.37 5.19 -0.93
N THR A 70 8.29 4.53 -1.33
CA THR A 70 7.30 5.09 -2.26
C THR A 70 6.14 5.80 -1.56
N GLN A 71 5.68 5.26 -0.44
CA GLN A 71 4.50 5.77 0.27
C GLN A 71 4.80 7.02 1.09
N THR A 72 5.98 7.07 1.72
CA THR A 72 6.35 8.21 2.58
C THR A 72 6.43 9.53 1.83
N PRO A 73 7.15 9.65 0.69
CA PRO A 73 7.15 10.89 -0.10
C PRO A 73 5.75 11.33 -0.55
N LEU A 74 4.91 10.38 -0.94
CA LEU A 74 3.53 10.67 -1.33
C LEU A 74 2.70 11.17 -0.16
N THR A 75 2.83 10.55 1.02
CA THR A 75 2.14 10.97 2.25
C THR A 75 2.54 12.39 2.65
N LEU A 76 3.83 12.71 2.57
CA LEU A 76 4.34 14.04 2.88
C LEU A 76 3.90 15.09 1.86
N ALA A 77 3.90 14.77 0.58
CA ALA A 77 3.47 15.69 -0.48
C ALA A 77 1.97 16.03 -0.37
N VAL A 78 1.14 15.04 -0.04
CA VAL A 78 -0.30 15.24 0.15
C VAL A 78 -0.60 15.92 1.49
N ALA A 79 0.28 15.74 2.50
CA ALA A 79 0.22 16.41 3.81
C ALA A 79 -1.16 16.32 4.49
N SER A 80 -1.76 15.13 4.48
CA SER A 80 -3.12 14.87 5.00
C SER A 80 -4.27 15.57 4.25
N ASN A 81 -3.97 16.19 3.11
CA ASN A 81 -4.99 16.76 2.23
C ASN A 81 -5.56 15.69 1.29
N TYR A 82 -6.22 14.68 1.85
CA TYR A 82 -6.87 13.62 1.11
C TYR A 82 -8.20 13.24 1.76
N TYR A 83 -9.09 12.67 0.99
CA TYR A 83 -10.37 12.16 1.47
C TYR A 83 -10.24 10.70 1.94
N PRO A 84 -10.58 10.38 3.19
CA PRO A 84 -10.56 9.00 3.66
C PRO A 84 -11.69 8.21 3.01
N ILE A 85 -11.35 7.04 2.44
CA ILE A 85 -12.33 6.05 1.97
C ILE A 85 -12.50 4.94 3.00
N ASP A 86 -13.61 4.24 2.91
CA ASP A 86 -13.95 3.14 3.80
C ASP A 86 -12.85 2.06 3.81
N VAL A 87 -12.47 1.57 4.98
CA VAL A 87 -11.38 0.60 5.17
C VAL A 87 -11.58 -0.71 4.40
N THR A 88 -12.83 -1.09 4.13
CA THR A 88 -13.16 -2.31 3.39
C THR A 88 -12.60 -2.32 1.97
N TRP A 89 -12.31 -1.16 1.38
CA TRP A 89 -11.67 -1.02 0.07
C TRP A 89 -10.18 -1.35 0.05
N ASN A 90 -9.55 -1.49 1.21
CA ASN A 90 -8.14 -1.85 1.30
C ASN A 90 -7.87 -2.52 2.64
N CYS A 91 -8.45 -3.69 2.85
CA CYS A 91 -8.37 -4.46 4.08
C CYS A 91 -7.00 -5.09 4.25
N PRO A 92 -6.11 -4.56 5.10
CA PRO A 92 -4.79 -5.13 5.30
C PRO A 92 -4.90 -6.45 6.06
N ILE A 93 -4.38 -7.49 5.47
CA ILE A 93 -4.23 -8.80 6.10
C ILE A 93 -2.74 -9.05 6.32
N HIS A 94 -2.31 -8.99 7.57
CA HIS A 94 -0.91 -9.17 7.92
C HIS A 94 -0.55 -10.65 8.03
N GLY A 95 0.26 -11.13 7.11
CA GLY A 95 1.00 -12.36 7.29
C GLY A 95 2.17 -12.14 8.25
N GLY A 96 1.90 -11.86 9.53
CA GLY A 96 2.89 -11.44 10.52
C GLY A 96 4.16 -12.30 10.57
N ARG A 97 5.28 -11.68 10.92
CA ARG A 97 6.61 -12.31 11.04
C ARG A 97 6.71 -13.26 12.25
N SER A 98 5.94 -13.05 13.28
CA SER A 98 5.84 -13.88 14.48
C SER A 98 4.38 -14.22 14.72
N GLY A 99 4.09 -15.45 15.12
CA GLY A 99 2.81 -16.08 15.38
C GLY A 99 1.68 -15.27 16.06
N THR A 100 1.80 -13.96 16.07
CA THR A 100 0.78 -13.05 16.56
C THR A 100 -0.43 -13.04 15.65
N ALA A 101 -1.59 -13.08 16.30
CA ALA A 101 -2.91 -13.07 15.73
C ALA A 101 -3.05 -12.08 14.56
N MET A 102 -3.85 -12.47 13.60
CA MET A 102 -4.32 -11.64 12.51
C MET A 102 -4.91 -10.33 13.07
N HIS A 103 -4.11 -9.26 13.13
CA HIS A 103 -4.63 -7.93 13.43
C HIS A 103 -5.31 -7.37 12.18
N ALA A 104 -6.51 -7.84 11.94
CA ALA A 104 -7.39 -7.24 10.95
C ALA A 104 -8.56 -6.59 11.68
N ASP A 105 -8.99 -5.44 11.18
CA ASP A 105 -10.24 -4.84 11.61
C ASP A 105 -11.37 -5.88 11.47
N PRO A 106 -12.25 -6.06 12.46
CA PRO A 106 -13.36 -7.02 12.38
C PRO A 106 -14.21 -6.88 11.11
N VAL A 107 -14.42 -5.66 10.62
CA VAL A 107 -15.13 -5.42 9.36
C VAL A 107 -14.35 -5.96 8.15
N CYS A 108 -13.02 -5.90 8.20
CA CYS A 108 -12.13 -6.45 7.19
C CYS A 108 -12.11 -7.98 7.18
N LEU A 109 -12.43 -8.63 8.27
CA LEU A 109 -12.59 -10.08 8.33
C LEU A 109 -13.92 -10.52 7.73
N SER A 110 -14.98 -9.78 8.00
CA SER A 110 -16.35 -10.17 7.63
C SER A 110 -16.78 -9.70 6.23
N ARG A 111 -16.47 -8.46 5.86
CA ARG A 111 -16.99 -7.81 4.64
C ARG A 111 -15.93 -7.02 3.86
N PRO A 112 -14.76 -7.58 3.54
CA PRO A 112 -13.78 -6.87 2.73
C PRO A 112 -14.28 -6.71 1.30
N LYS A 113 -14.13 -5.54 0.70
CA LYS A 113 -14.26 -5.33 -0.75
C LYS A 113 -12.96 -5.70 -1.46
N ILE A 114 -11.82 -5.31 -0.89
CA ILE A 114 -10.50 -5.71 -1.38
C ILE A 114 -9.67 -6.22 -0.20
N ARG A 115 -9.13 -7.43 -0.33
CA ARG A 115 -8.15 -7.98 0.61
C ARG A 115 -6.74 -7.64 0.18
N HIS A 116 -6.02 -6.92 1.02
CA HIS A 116 -4.65 -6.53 0.78
C HIS A 116 -3.70 -7.39 1.62
N PHE A 117 -3.09 -8.39 1.00
CA PHE A 117 -2.11 -9.26 1.66
C PHE A 117 -0.79 -8.52 1.84
N THR A 118 -0.56 -7.98 3.03
CA THR A 118 0.64 -7.24 3.40
C THR A 118 1.73 -8.15 3.96
N GLY A 119 2.99 -7.66 3.99
CA GLY A 119 4.13 -8.41 4.51
C GLY A 119 4.76 -9.37 3.51
N THR A 120 5.80 -10.09 3.94
CA THR A 120 6.66 -10.92 3.09
C THR A 120 6.09 -12.31 2.81
N ARG A 121 5.28 -12.86 3.72
CA ARG A 121 4.70 -14.21 3.58
C ARG A 121 3.39 -14.15 2.79
N LYS A 122 3.50 -13.90 1.50
CA LYS A 122 2.34 -13.82 0.61
C LYS A 122 1.63 -15.17 0.46
N PRO A 123 0.30 -15.20 0.27
CA PRO A 123 -0.49 -16.45 0.23
C PRO A 123 -0.14 -17.36 -0.97
N TRP A 124 0.49 -16.82 -2.00
CA TRP A 124 0.92 -17.59 -3.18
C TRP A 124 2.26 -18.30 -3.02
N TYR A 125 3.04 -18.00 -1.98
CA TYR A 125 4.25 -18.75 -1.66
C TYR A 125 3.93 -20.09 -0.98
N PRO A 126 4.80 -21.10 -1.09
CA PRO A 126 4.58 -22.43 -0.50
C PRO A 126 4.26 -22.39 0.99
N LEU A 127 4.98 -21.57 1.75
CA LEU A 127 4.77 -21.32 3.19
C LEU A 127 3.97 -20.04 3.46
N GLY A 128 3.24 -19.57 2.46
CA GLY A 128 2.42 -18.37 2.56
C GLY A 128 1.27 -18.52 3.56
N ARG A 129 1.05 -17.48 4.36
CA ARG A 129 -0.06 -17.46 5.31
C ARG A 129 -1.37 -17.14 4.61
N LEU A 130 -2.48 -17.62 5.20
CA LEU A 130 -3.84 -17.33 4.74
C LEU A 130 -4.10 -17.77 3.29
N ARG A 131 -3.39 -18.81 2.84
CA ARG A 131 -3.60 -19.43 1.51
C ARG A 131 -5.06 -19.79 1.26
N PHE A 132 -5.79 -20.21 2.29
CA PHE A 132 -7.20 -20.57 2.19
C PHE A 132 -8.10 -19.42 1.73
N LEU A 133 -7.71 -18.17 1.99
CA LEU A 133 -8.42 -16.98 1.50
C LEU A 133 -8.11 -16.67 0.03
N TRP A 134 -6.95 -17.10 -0.45
CA TRP A 134 -6.47 -16.83 -1.80
C TRP A 134 -6.75 -17.97 -2.78
N LEU A 135 -6.58 -19.23 -2.33
CA LEU A 135 -6.72 -20.42 -3.17
C LEU A 135 -8.04 -20.50 -3.96
N PRO A 136 -9.21 -20.11 -3.42
CA PRO A 136 -10.45 -20.13 -4.19
C PRO A 136 -10.43 -19.25 -5.45
N HIS A 137 -9.57 -18.22 -5.46
CA HIS A 137 -9.45 -17.27 -6.57
C HIS A 137 -8.38 -17.65 -7.60
N VAL A 138 -7.59 -18.71 -7.35
CA VAL A 138 -6.51 -19.15 -8.26
C VAL A 138 -7.03 -20.08 -9.37
N ARG A 139 -8.16 -20.75 -9.19
CA ARG A 139 -8.71 -21.70 -10.18
C ARG A 139 -8.86 -21.12 -11.58
N PRO A 140 -9.35 -19.86 -11.77
CA PRO A 140 -9.41 -19.26 -13.09
C PRO A 140 -8.05 -19.07 -13.76
N LEU A 141 -7.00 -18.77 -12.95
CA LEU A 141 -5.64 -18.59 -13.47
C LEU A 141 -5.01 -19.90 -13.95
N ARG A 142 -5.30 -21.03 -13.32
CA ARG A 142 -4.86 -22.33 -13.80
C ARG A 142 -5.43 -22.66 -15.16
N HIS A 143 -6.66 -22.30 -15.44
CA HIS A 143 -7.28 -22.48 -16.75
C HIS A 143 -6.54 -21.67 -17.83
N CYS A 144 -6.25 -20.40 -17.56
CA CYS A 144 -5.47 -19.55 -18.48
C CYS A 144 -4.04 -20.07 -18.69
N LEU A 145 -3.37 -20.57 -17.65
CA LEU A 145 -2.01 -21.10 -17.77
C LEU A 145 -1.97 -22.40 -18.58
N VAL A 146 -2.98 -23.26 -18.45
CA VAL A 146 -3.13 -24.48 -19.27
C VAL A 146 -3.38 -24.11 -20.73
N GLU A 147 -4.20 -23.12 -21.01
CA GLU A 147 -4.44 -22.64 -22.39
C GLU A 147 -3.16 -22.07 -23.01
N ILE A 148 -2.37 -21.27 -22.25
CA ILE A 148 -1.10 -20.73 -22.74
C ILE A 148 -0.08 -21.85 -22.98
N SER A 149 0.01 -22.87 -22.12
CA SER A 149 0.92 -24.02 -22.33
C SER A 149 0.53 -24.85 -23.57
N ASN A 150 -0.76 -24.95 -23.87
CA ASN A 150 -1.24 -25.63 -25.06
C ASN A 150 -0.97 -24.82 -26.35
N LEU A 151 -0.90 -23.48 -26.26
CA LEU A 151 -0.58 -22.59 -27.37
C LEU A 151 0.92 -22.50 -27.66
N THR A 152 1.76 -22.76 -26.66
CA THR A 152 3.24 -22.65 -26.77
C THR A 152 3.96 -23.98 -27.03
N GLY A 153 3.22 -25.10 -27.28
CA GLY A 153 3.83 -26.37 -27.68
C GLY A 153 4.77 -26.96 -26.62
N GLY A 154 4.26 -27.24 -25.43
CA GLY A 154 4.86 -28.28 -24.57
C GLY A 154 6.21 -27.96 -23.92
N GLY A 155 6.42 -26.78 -23.41
CA GLY A 155 7.55 -26.48 -22.53
C GLY A 155 7.09 -26.52 -21.06
N THR A 156 7.50 -27.53 -20.31
CA THR A 156 7.22 -27.63 -18.86
C THR A 156 7.90 -26.47 -18.15
N ILE A 157 7.12 -25.52 -17.64
CA ILE A 157 7.62 -24.54 -16.68
C ILE A 157 7.36 -25.12 -15.29
N LEU A 158 8.44 -25.50 -14.60
CA LEU A 158 8.47 -25.91 -13.20
C LEU A 158 8.19 -24.73 -12.26
#